data_9a84ac57b05db19209b485b1251b2463
#
_entry.id   9a84ac57b05db19209b485b1251b2463
#
_cell.length_a   1.000
_cell.length_b   1.000
_cell.length_c   1.000
_cell.angle_alpha   90.00
_cell.angle_beta   90.00
_cell.angle_gamma   90.00
#
_symmetry.space_group_name_H-M   'P 1'
#
loop_
_entity.id
_entity.type
_entity.pdbx_description
1 polymer ?
#
loop_
_entity_poly.entity_id
_entity_poly.type
_entity_poly.pdbx_seq_one_letter_code
_entity_poly.pdbx_strand_id
1 'polypeptide(L)'
;SMNPVLLLDEIDKLGSDYKGDPASALLEVLDSAQNHAFRDHYIEIPVDLSGCMFITTANTLDTIPRALLDRMEVIELGSYTDEEKLQIAKRHLLPKQLSKHGIAKSRVRVSDDAIREIIACYTRESGVRTLERELAALCRKCAMRFVEQDAPKKLMITGANLDKFLGTRKFLPDEMPQSDQVGLVTGLAWTSVGGTTLEVEVNVVDGTGKLELTGNLGDVMKESVFAAMSYIRSRAKELGLEPDFYRKKDIHVHFPEGAVPKDGPSAGITICTAIVSALTGRPVRRDIAMTGEISIRGRVLAIGGLKEKTMAALRHGVKTVIIPAANEKDLAEIDQTVRNA
;
A
#
# COMPACT_ATOMS: atom_id res chain seq x y z
N SER A 1 17.32 17.85 32.72
CA SER A 1 18.07 16.67 32.28
C SER A 1 19.23 17.12 31.39
N MET A 2 20.43 16.59 31.63
CA MET A 2 21.60 16.97 30.81
C MET A 2 21.71 16.19 29.50
N ASN A 3 21.09 15.02 29.41
CA ASN A 3 21.12 14.15 28.22
C ASN A 3 19.67 13.69 27.87
N PRO A 4 18.78 14.59 27.42
CA PRO A 4 17.43 14.22 27.08
C PRO A 4 17.36 13.51 25.73
N VAL A 5 16.34 12.66 25.55
CA VAL A 5 15.89 12.22 24.25
C VAL A 5 14.78 13.17 23.80
N LEU A 6 14.97 13.81 22.66
CA LEU A 6 14.01 14.73 22.06
C LEU A 6 13.36 14.06 20.85
N LEU A 7 12.03 13.91 20.91
CA LEU A 7 11.23 13.39 19.81
C LEU A 7 10.61 14.55 19.04
N LEU A 8 10.95 14.65 17.74
CA LEU A 8 10.36 15.61 16.81
C LEU A 8 9.43 14.84 15.87
N ASP A 9 8.14 14.94 16.11
CA ASP A 9 7.13 14.16 15.40
C ASP A 9 6.69 14.87 14.12
N GLU A 10 6.51 14.11 13.01
CA GLU A 10 5.99 14.59 11.73
C GLU A 10 6.80 15.73 11.10
N ILE A 11 8.14 15.61 11.03
CA ILE A 11 9.01 16.65 10.44
C ILE A 11 8.79 16.85 8.93
N ASP A 12 8.14 15.92 8.24
CA ASP A 12 7.71 16.04 6.85
C ASP A 12 6.63 17.11 6.63
N LYS A 13 5.99 17.57 7.71
CA LYS A 13 4.98 18.64 7.69
C LYS A 13 5.53 20.02 8.04
N LEU A 14 6.83 20.13 8.23
CA LEU A 14 7.47 21.43 8.41
C LEU A 14 7.34 22.23 7.11
N GLY A 15 6.53 23.29 7.14
CA GLY A 15 6.41 24.23 6.04
C GLY A 15 7.31 25.45 6.28
N SER A 16 7.86 26.01 5.23
CA SER A 16 8.37 27.40 5.26
C SER A 16 7.18 28.31 5.05
N ASP A 17 6.80 29.07 6.05
CA ASP A 17 5.78 30.10 5.93
C ASP A 17 6.39 31.49 6.19
N TYR A 18 5.55 32.53 6.03
CA TYR A 18 5.94 33.93 6.21
C TYR A 18 6.55 34.25 7.60
N LYS A 19 6.43 33.34 8.58
CA LYS A 19 6.88 33.52 9.95
C LYS A 19 8.24 32.90 10.26
N GLY A 20 8.84 32.16 9.32
CA GLY A 20 10.14 31.55 9.47
C GLY A 20 10.31 30.23 8.76
N ASP A 21 11.50 29.69 8.79
CA ASP A 21 11.88 28.40 8.26
C ASP A 21 12.36 27.47 9.39
N PRO A 22 11.47 26.64 9.97
CA PRO A 22 11.84 25.69 11.01
C PRO A 22 12.87 24.65 10.55
N ALA A 23 12.91 24.34 9.24
CA ALA A 23 13.88 23.40 8.70
C ALA A 23 15.32 23.95 8.82
N SER A 24 15.51 25.25 8.64
CA SER A 24 16.81 25.91 8.84
C SER A 24 17.27 25.85 10.31
N ALA A 25 16.38 26.01 11.26
CA ALA A 25 16.72 25.87 12.69
C ALA A 25 17.12 24.42 13.03
N LEU A 26 16.46 23.43 12.44
CA LEU A 26 16.81 22.02 12.62
C LEU A 26 18.18 21.66 12.01
N LEU A 27 18.63 22.36 10.98
CA LEU A 27 19.97 22.14 10.44
C LEU A 27 21.04 22.45 11.47
N GLU A 28 20.85 23.47 12.28
CA GLU A 28 21.77 23.83 13.36
C GLU A 28 21.64 22.87 14.56
N VAL A 29 20.40 22.55 14.96
CA VAL A 29 20.09 21.63 16.08
C VAL A 29 20.66 20.23 15.85
N LEU A 30 20.57 19.71 14.65
CA LEU A 30 21.00 18.34 14.30
C LEU A 30 22.46 18.25 13.85
N ASP A 31 23.14 19.38 13.72
CA ASP A 31 24.55 19.40 13.34
C ASP A 31 25.43 19.26 14.59
N SER A 32 26.12 18.13 14.75
CA SER A 32 27.02 17.86 15.88
C SER A 32 28.18 18.85 16.00
N ALA A 33 28.55 19.55 14.92
CA ALA A 33 29.60 20.57 14.95
C ALA A 33 29.11 21.93 15.51
N GLN A 34 27.80 22.19 15.46
CA GLN A 34 27.23 23.51 15.80
C GLN A 34 26.31 23.47 17.01
N ASN A 35 25.67 22.33 17.31
CA ASN A 35 24.62 22.22 18.33
C ASN A 35 25.08 22.42 19.78
N HIS A 36 26.39 22.44 20.04
CA HIS A 36 26.94 22.76 21.35
C HIS A 36 26.75 24.25 21.75
N ALA A 37 26.48 25.13 20.81
CA ALA A 37 26.29 26.56 21.02
C ALA A 37 24.99 27.07 20.34
N PHE A 38 23.96 26.22 20.25
CA PHE A 38 22.67 26.59 19.67
C PHE A 38 22.08 27.81 20.36
N ARG A 39 21.60 28.77 19.59
CA ARG A 39 20.95 29.98 20.10
C ARG A 39 19.52 30.08 19.59
N ASP A 40 18.60 30.15 20.53
CA ASP A 40 17.24 30.57 20.24
C ASP A 40 17.19 32.06 19.87
N HIS A 41 16.57 32.40 18.76
CA HIS A 41 16.49 33.77 18.26
C HIS A 41 15.68 34.74 19.14
N TYR A 42 14.91 34.20 20.10
CA TYR A 42 14.10 35.01 20.98
C TYR A 42 14.81 35.32 22.33
N ILE A 43 15.43 34.31 22.93
CA ILE A 43 16.10 34.41 24.22
C ILE A 43 17.58 34.78 24.08
N GLU A 44 18.19 34.44 22.93
CA GLU A 44 19.61 34.65 22.56
C GLU A 44 20.65 34.05 23.56
N ILE A 45 20.19 33.12 24.44
CA ILE A 45 21.09 32.41 25.35
C ILE A 45 21.60 31.15 24.67
N PRO A 46 22.93 30.90 24.63
CA PRO A 46 23.45 29.66 24.04
C PRO A 46 23.07 28.47 24.91
N VAL A 47 22.59 27.41 24.25
CA VAL A 47 22.23 26.13 24.88
C VAL A 47 23.06 25.03 24.25
N ASP A 48 23.69 24.21 25.07
CA ASP A 48 24.43 23.03 24.60
C ASP A 48 23.47 21.86 24.39
N LEU A 49 23.27 21.48 23.14
CA LEU A 49 22.46 20.35 22.73
C LEU A 49 23.29 19.12 22.33
N SER A 50 24.63 19.16 22.46
CA SER A 50 25.52 18.09 22.03
C SER A 50 25.32 16.77 22.79
N GLY A 51 24.79 16.84 24.02
CA GLY A 51 24.42 15.67 24.82
C GLY A 51 23.01 15.13 24.57
N CYS A 52 22.23 15.72 23.63
CA CYS A 52 20.88 15.31 23.34
C CYS A 52 20.86 14.22 22.26
N MET A 53 19.97 13.23 22.45
CA MET A 53 19.60 12.31 21.36
C MET A 53 18.33 12.79 20.68
N PHE A 54 18.37 12.94 19.37
CA PHE A 54 17.23 13.35 18.56
C PHE A 54 16.62 12.14 17.86
N ILE A 55 15.31 11.99 17.95
CA ILE A 55 14.53 11.02 17.18
C ILE A 55 13.49 11.83 16.41
N THR A 56 13.47 11.64 15.10
CA THR A 56 12.49 12.30 14.22
C THR A 56 11.58 11.27 13.59
N THR A 57 10.32 11.62 13.35
CA THR A 57 9.38 10.79 12.59
C THR A 57 8.90 11.52 11.35
N ALA A 58 8.63 10.79 10.30
CA ALA A 58 8.07 11.30 9.06
C ALA A 58 7.23 10.23 8.36
N ASN A 59 6.27 10.64 7.54
CA ASN A 59 5.48 9.74 6.69
C ASN A 59 6.09 9.61 5.29
N THR A 60 6.81 10.64 4.83
CA THR A 60 7.53 10.68 3.55
C THR A 60 8.84 11.43 3.71
N LEU A 61 9.82 11.08 2.88
CA LEU A 61 11.09 11.80 2.80
C LEU A 61 11.06 12.93 1.77
N ASP A 62 10.07 12.92 0.86
CA ASP A 62 10.03 13.81 -0.32
C ASP A 62 9.95 15.29 0.03
N THR A 63 9.32 15.63 1.16
CA THR A 63 9.13 17.01 1.62
C THR A 63 10.24 17.48 2.56
N ILE A 64 11.12 16.56 3.00
CA ILE A 64 12.21 16.90 3.92
C ILE A 64 13.41 17.40 3.11
N PRO A 65 13.96 18.59 3.43
CA PRO A 65 15.14 19.10 2.75
C PRO A 65 16.31 18.11 2.80
N ARG A 66 16.96 17.90 1.66
CA ARG A 66 18.06 16.95 1.54
C ARG A 66 19.19 17.20 2.54
N ALA A 67 19.46 18.48 2.83
CA ALA A 67 20.47 18.87 3.82
C ALA A 67 20.14 18.38 5.26
N LEU A 68 18.85 18.20 5.60
CA LEU A 68 18.45 17.58 6.86
C LEU A 68 18.61 16.07 6.81
N LEU A 69 18.22 15.42 5.72
CA LEU A 69 18.39 13.97 5.56
C LEU A 69 19.85 13.54 5.63
N ASP A 70 20.77 14.35 5.12
CA ASP A 70 22.21 14.09 5.19
C ASP A 70 22.77 14.07 6.64
N ARG A 71 22.03 14.60 7.61
CA ARG A 71 22.37 14.62 9.05
C ARG A 71 21.65 13.57 9.87
N MET A 72 20.81 12.76 9.24
CA MET A 72 19.96 11.76 9.89
C MET A 72 20.29 10.36 9.42
N GLU A 73 20.16 9.40 10.32
CA GLU A 73 20.07 8.00 9.94
C GLU A 73 18.61 7.66 9.64
N VAL A 74 18.32 7.28 8.40
CA VAL A 74 16.96 6.94 7.97
C VAL A 74 16.69 5.46 8.24
N ILE A 75 15.67 5.20 9.07
CA ILE A 75 15.17 3.85 9.35
C ILE A 75 13.75 3.75 8.79
N GLU A 76 13.61 3.00 7.70
CA GLU A 76 12.30 2.78 7.08
C GLU A 76 11.52 1.70 7.82
N LEU A 77 10.30 2.04 8.22
CA LEU A 77 9.35 1.10 8.82
C LEU A 77 8.29 0.73 7.78
N GLY A 78 8.35 -0.50 7.29
CA GLY A 78 7.39 -1.02 6.33
C GLY A 78 5.98 -1.19 6.91
N SER A 79 5.03 -1.48 6.03
CA SER A 79 3.65 -1.82 6.40
C SER A 79 3.60 -3.12 7.20
N TYR A 80 2.66 -3.22 8.14
CA TYR A 80 2.38 -4.48 8.83
C TYR A 80 1.65 -5.45 7.91
N THR A 81 2.05 -6.71 7.97
CA THR A 81 1.32 -7.83 7.36
C THR A 81 0.00 -8.09 8.10
N ASP A 82 -0.94 -8.77 7.45
CA ASP A 82 -2.22 -9.11 8.11
C ASP A 82 -2.01 -10.03 9.32
N GLU A 83 -0.99 -10.89 9.28
CA GLU A 83 -0.62 -11.74 10.42
C GLU A 83 0.01 -10.92 11.56
N GLU A 84 0.91 -9.97 11.24
CA GLU A 84 1.43 -9.03 12.24
C GLU A 84 0.32 -8.19 12.87
N LYS A 85 -0.62 -7.66 12.05
CA LYS A 85 -1.80 -6.94 12.53
C LYS A 85 -2.65 -7.80 13.47
N LEU A 86 -2.85 -9.08 13.13
CA LEU A 86 -3.56 -10.03 13.99
C LEU A 86 -2.85 -10.20 15.34
N GLN A 87 -1.53 -10.39 15.34
CA GLN A 87 -0.75 -10.55 16.57
C GLN A 87 -0.74 -9.26 17.41
N ILE A 88 -0.60 -8.09 16.78
CA ILE A 88 -0.69 -6.79 17.44
C ILE A 88 -2.08 -6.59 18.06
N ALA A 89 -3.13 -6.92 17.30
CA ALA A 89 -4.50 -6.83 17.80
C ALA A 89 -4.73 -7.69 19.05
N LYS A 90 -4.29 -8.95 19.02
CA LYS A 90 -4.46 -9.91 20.14
C LYS A 90 -3.65 -9.55 21.36
N ARG A 91 -2.37 -9.23 21.17
CA ARG A 91 -1.43 -9.03 22.28
C ARG A 91 -1.51 -7.65 22.91
N HIS A 92 -1.84 -6.63 22.11
CA HIS A 92 -1.75 -5.23 22.54
C HIS A 92 -3.07 -4.48 22.44
N LEU A 93 -3.71 -4.41 21.26
CA LEU A 93 -4.83 -3.50 21.04
C LEU A 93 -6.10 -3.96 21.77
N LEU A 94 -6.50 -5.21 21.62
CA LEU A 94 -7.71 -5.74 22.26
C LEU A 94 -7.64 -5.69 23.78
N PRO A 95 -6.55 -6.15 24.45
CA PRO A 95 -6.41 -6.02 25.90
C PRO A 95 -6.45 -4.57 26.37
N LYS A 96 -5.82 -3.64 25.66
CA LYS A 96 -5.82 -2.21 25.93
C LYS A 96 -7.24 -1.64 25.85
N GLN A 97 -7.99 -1.99 24.78
CA GLN A 97 -9.34 -1.48 24.58
C GLN A 97 -10.34 -2.07 25.57
N LEU A 98 -10.24 -3.36 25.90
CA LEU A 98 -11.07 -3.96 26.96
C LEU A 98 -10.86 -3.26 28.30
N SER A 99 -9.61 -3.02 28.70
CA SER A 99 -9.28 -2.30 29.94
C SER A 99 -9.82 -0.85 29.92
N LYS A 100 -9.64 -0.14 28.80
CA LYS A 100 -10.09 1.24 28.64
C LYS A 100 -11.63 1.39 28.76
N HIS A 101 -12.37 0.35 28.36
CA HIS A 101 -13.85 0.33 28.45
C HIS A 101 -14.38 -0.42 29.68
N GLY A 102 -13.54 -0.73 30.66
CA GLY A 102 -13.95 -1.37 31.91
C GLY A 102 -14.46 -2.80 31.76
N ILE A 103 -14.08 -3.50 30.69
CA ILE A 103 -14.54 -4.88 30.41
C ILE A 103 -13.49 -5.87 30.89
N ALA A 104 -13.87 -6.77 31.78
CA ALA A 104 -13.00 -7.86 32.20
C ALA A 104 -12.71 -8.80 31.00
N LYS A 105 -11.44 -9.20 30.81
CA LYS A 105 -10.99 -10.09 29.72
C LYS A 105 -11.76 -11.42 29.66
N SER A 106 -12.26 -11.90 30.80
CA SER A 106 -13.05 -13.14 30.90
C SER A 106 -14.46 -13.01 30.33
N ARG A 107 -14.96 -11.79 30.15
CA ARG A 107 -16.35 -11.54 29.66
C ARG A 107 -16.46 -11.46 28.15
N VAL A 108 -15.40 -11.07 27.44
CA VAL A 108 -15.40 -10.96 25.98
C VAL A 108 -14.25 -11.80 25.41
N ARG A 109 -14.61 -12.67 24.47
CA ARG A 109 -13.65 -13.42 23.65
C ARG A 109 -13.88 -13.07 22.18
N VAL A 110 -12.84 -12.60 21.52
CA VAL A 110 -12.82 -12.32 20.07
C VAL A 110 -12.00 -13.40 19.40
N SER A 111 -12.57 -14.10 18.43
CA SER A 111 -11.86 -15.15 17.69
C SER A 111 -10.83 -14.52 16.72
N ASP A 112 -9.82 -15.30 16.36
CA ASP A 112 -8.84 -14.90 15.36
C ASP A 112 -9.49 -14.62 14.00
N ASP A 113 -10.50 -15.41 13.65
CA ASP A 113 -11.36 -15.23 12.49
C ASP A 113 -12.05 -13.86 12.48
N ALA A 114 -12.64 -13.43 13.62
CA ALA A 114 -13.24 -12.11 13.74
C ALA A 114 -12.21 -10.98 13.56
N ILE A 115 -11.00 -11.14 14.09
CA ILE A 115 -9.95 -10.12 13.94
C ILE A 115 -9.48 -10.06 12.47
N ARG A 116 -9.30 -11.20 11.82
CA ARG A 116 -8.97 -11.27 10.38
C ARG A 116 -10.05 -10.61 9.52
N GLU A 117 -11.32 -10.86 9.84
CA GLU A 117 -12.46 -10.22 9.19
C GLU A 117 -12.46 -8.70 9.40
N ILE A 118 -12.11 -8.21 10.61
CA ILE A 118 -11.98 -6.75 10.85
C ILE A 118 -10.85 -6.18 9.98
N ILE A 119 -9.70 -6.83 9.92
CA ILE A 119 -8.55 -6.40 9.12
C ILE A 119 -8.93 -6.32 7.64
N ALA A 120 -9.57 -7.36 7.11
CA ALA A 120 -9.88 -7.48 5.68
C ALA A 120 -11.05 -6.61 5.25
N CYS A 121 -12.13 -6.52 6.06
CA CYS A 121 -13.40 -5.97 5.61
C CYS A 121 -13.80 -4.64 6.29
N TYR A 122 -13.11 -4.23 7.35
CA TYR A 122 -13.43 -2.98 8.06
C TYR A 122 -12.27 -1.99 8.09
N THR A 123 -11.08 -2.38 7.65
CA THR A 123 -9.90 -1.50 7.61
C THR A 123 -9.21 -1.53 6.24
N ARG A 124 -8.67 -0.38 5.82
CA ARG A 124 -7.71 -0.25 4.71
C ARG A 124 -6.61 0.71 5.18
N GLU A 125 -5.51 0.17 5.68
CA GLU A 125 -4.39 0.95 6.21
C GLU A 125 -3.10 0.12 6.22
N SER A 126 -1.96 0.78 6.12
CA SER A 126 -0.63 0.17 6.29
C SER A 126 -0.30 -0.13 7.76
N GLY A 127 -0.79 0.70 8.68
CA GLY A 127 -0.63 0.58 10.13
C GLY A 127 -1.77 -0.18 10.82
N VAL A 128 -2.04 0.21 12.07
CA VAL A 128 -3.06 -0.42 12.94
C VAL A 128 -3.97 0.61 13.64
N ARG A 129 -3.96 1.87 13.23
CA ARG A 129 -4.77 2.93 13.87
C ARG A 129 -6.27 2.73 13.66
N THR A 130 -6.67 2.39 12.44
CA THR A 130 -8.08 2.11 12.12
C THR A 130 -8.51 0.81 12.77
N LEU A 131 -7.65 -0.22 12.78
CA LEU A 131 -7.89 -1.47 13.49
C LEU A 131 -8.14 -1.22 15.00
N GLU A 132 -7.34 -0.38 15.63
CA GLU A 132 -7.58 0.02 17.04
C GLU A 132 -8.92 0.72 17.21
N ARG A 133 -9.33 1.58 16.27
CA ARG A 133 -10.64 2.27 16.32
C ARG A 133 -11.81 1.28 16.18
N GLU A 134 -11.70 0.31 15.28
CA GLU A 134 -12.74 -0.71 15.11
C GLU A 134 -12.82 -1.63 16.34
N LEU A 135 -11.69 -2.04 16.91
CA LEU A 135 -11.66 -2.79 18.17
C LEU A 135 -12.23 -1.98 19.35
N ALA A 136 -11.98 -0.67 19.39
CA ALA A 136 -12.58 0.21 20.38
C ALA A 136 -14.12 0.33 20.18
N ALA A 137 -14.59 0.41 18.93
CA ALA A 137 -16.01 0.40 18.62
C ALA A 137 -16.68 -0.92 19.04
N LEU A 138 -16.02 -2.05 18.75
CA LEU A 138 -16.46 -3.36 19.20
C LEU A 138 -16.58 -3.43 20.73
N CYS A 139 -15.55 -2.98 21.47
CA CYS A 139 -15.58 -2.94 22.92
C CYS A 139 -16.71 -2.07 23.47
N ARG A 140 -16.96 -0.89 22.87
CA ARG A 140 -18.10 -0.03 23.27
C ARG A 140 -19.45 -0.74 23.10
N LYS A 141 -19.63 -1.43 21.96
CA LYS A 141 -20.87 -2.20 21.72
C LYS A 141 -21.02 -3.38 22.69
N CYS A 142 -19.92 -4.06 23.02
CA CYS A 142 -19.92 -5.08 24.07
C CYS A 142 -20.30 -4.50 25.44
N ALA A 143 -19.74 -3.32 25.81
CA ALA A 143 -20.06 -2.65 27.06
C ALA A 143 -21.56 -2.29 27.13
N MET A 144 -22.13 -1.78 26.04
CA MET A 144 -23.58 -1.51 25.96
C MET A 144 -24.41 -2.76 26.22
N ARG A 145 -24.07 -3.89 25.57
CA ARG A 145 -24.75 -5.18 25.78
C ARG A 145 -24.71 -5.67 27.21
N PHE A 146 -23.67 -5.32 27.96
CA PHE A 146 -23.53 -5.72 29.37
C PHE A 146 -24.35 -4.89 30.36
N VAL A 147 -24.95 -3.80 29.93
CA VAL A 147 -25.83 -2.94 30.77
C VAL A 147 -27.30 -3.03 30.35
N GLU A 148 -27.63 -3.82 29.31
CA GLU A 148 -29.00 -4.11 28.91
C GLU A 148 -29.70 -5.03 29.96
N GLN A 149 -31.04 -5.02 29.99
CA GLN A 149 -31.82 -5.82 30.98
C GLN A 149 -31.52 -7.30 30.91
N ASP A 150 -31.33 -7.85 29.71
CA ASP A 150 -31.01 -9.27 29.47
C ASP A 150 -29.48 -9.43 29.17
N ALA A 151 -28.64 -8.81 29.97
CA ALA A 151 -27.21 -8.80 29.75
C ALA A 151 -26.59 -10.19 29.77
N PRO A 152 -25.86 -10.61 28.73
CA PRO A 152 -25.18 -11.89 28.70
C PRO A 152 -24.02 -11.90 29.69
N LYS A 153 -23.76 -13.06 30.31
CA LYS A 153 -22.59 -13.22 31.21
C LYS A 153 -21.27 -13.10 30.46
N LYS A 154 -21.24 -13.61 29.22
CA LYS A 154 -20.08 -13.60 28.33
C LYS A 154 -20.50 -13.37 26.89
N LEU A 155 -19.65 -12.70 26.12
CA LEU A 155 -19.82 -12.49 24.68
C LEU A 155 -18.69 -13.22 23.93
N MET A 156 -19.10 -13.98 22.92
CA MET A 156 -18.19 -14.59 21.94
C MET A 156 -18.37 -13.86 20.60
N ILE A 157 -17.34 -13.23 20.13
CA ILE A 157 -17.31 -12.51 18.85
C ILE A 157 -16.61 -13.38 17.82
N THR A 158 -17.29 -13.66 16.73
CA THR A 158 -16.79 -14.44 15.59
C THR A 158 -17.04 -13.66 14.29
N GLY A 159 -16.42 -14.05 13.19
CA GLY A 159 -16.70 -13.44 11.88
C GLY A 159 -18.18 -13.44 11.54
N ALA A 160 -18.89 -14.53 11.87
CA ALA A 160 -20.32 -14.67 11.56
C ALA A 160 -21.27 -13.73 12.32
N ASN A 161 -20.86 -13.12 13.43
CA ASN A 161 -21.71 -12.21 14.20
C ASN A 161 -21.16 -10.78 14.32
N LEU A 162 -20.07 -10.50 13.60
CA LEU A 162 -19.36 -9.23 13.66
C LEU A 162 -20.22 -8.05 13.19
N ASP A 163 -21.08 -8.29 12.21
CA ASP A 163 -22.04 -7.33 11.65
C ASP A 163 -22.97 -6.73 12.71
N LYS A 164 -23.34 -7.50 13.74
CA LYS A 164 -24.17 -7.04 14.87
C LYS A 164 -23.49 -5.99 15.73
N PHE A 165 -22.15 -5.92 15.66
CA PHE A 165 -21.34 -5.00 16.46
C PHE A 165 -20.78 -3.84 15.63
N LEU A 166 -20.24 -4.12 14.44
CA LEU A 166 -19.57 -3.14 13.60
C LEU A 166 -20.41 -2.67 12.40
N GLY A 167 -21.58 -3.29 12.19
CA GLY A 167 -22.42 -3.00 11.02
C GLY A 167 -21.94 -3.74 9.77
N THR A 168 -22.43 -3.31 8.61
CA THR A 168 -22.08 -3.91 7.32
C THR A 168 -20.58 -3.76 7.02
N ARG A 169 -20.03 -4.72 6.32
CA ARG A 169 -18.65 -4.68 5.82
C ARG A 169 -18.43 -3.39 5.02
N LYS A 170 -17.33 -2.69 5.31
CA LYS A 170 -16.95 -1.46 4.61
C LYS A 170 -16.25 -1.75 3.28
N PHE A 171 -15.53 -2.86 3.25
CA PHE A 171 -14.80 -3.32 2.09
C PHE A 171 -15.20 -4.77 1.82
N LEU A 172 -15.46 -5.08 0.57
CA LEU A 172 -15.60 -6.45 0.12
C LEU A 172 -14.21 -7.00 -0.19
N PRO A 173 -13.94 -8.27 0.08
CA PRO A 173 -12.73 -8.92 -0.42
C PRO A 173 -12.72 -8.81 -1.94
N ASP A 174 -11.55 -8.50 -2.49
CA ASP A 174 -11.37 -8.51 -3.93
C ASP A 174 -11.58 -9.97 -4.42
N GLU A 175 -12.50 -10.16 -5.36
CA GLU A 175 -12.80 -11.49 -5.91
C GLU A 175 -11.91 -11.74 -7.12
N MET A 176 -11.22 -12.88 -7.14
CA MET A 176 -10.50 -13.32 -8.34
C MET A 176 -11.48 -13.57 -9.50
N PRO A 177 -11.08 -13.30 -10.75
CA PRO A 177 -11.85 -13.73 -11.91
C PRO A 177 -12.20 -15.22 -11.82
N GLN A 178 -13.43 -15.59 -12.23
CA GLN A 178 -13.90 -16.98 -12.11
C GLN A 178 -13.19 -17.95 -13.05
N SER A 179 -12.63 -17.44 -14.16
CA SER A 179 -11.94 -18.23 -15.19
C SER A 179 -10.79 -17.42 -15.81
N ASP A 180 -9.90 -18.12 -16.51
CA ASP A 180 -8.89 -17.52 -17.36
C ASP A 180 -9.56 -16.72 -18.47
N GLN A 181 -9.12 -15.50 -18.73
CA GLN A 181 -9.76 -14.58 -19.67
C GLN A 181 -8.76 -13.99 -20.66
N VAL A 182 -9.27 -13.71 -21.87
CA VAL A 182 -8.52 -13.00 -22.90
C VAL A 182 -8.62 -11.50 -22.62
N GLY A 183 -7.48 -10.82 -22.65
CA GLY A 183 -7.42 -9.37 -22.45
C GLY A 183 -7.58 -8.90 -21.00
N LEU A 184 -7.69 -9.79 -20.01
CA LEU A 184 -7.75 -9.46 -18.59
C LEU A 184 -6.49 -9.96 -17.89
N VAL A 185 -5.78 -9.05 -17.22
CA VAL A 185 -4.54 -9.39 -16.48
C VAL A 185 -4.52 -8.68 -15.14
N THR A 186 -4.17 -9.41 -14.10
CA THR A 186 -4.00 -8.87 -12.76
C THR A 186 -2.57 -8.32 -12.59
N GLY A 187 -2.47 -7.03 -12.33
CA GLY A 187 -1.27 -6.34 -11.90
C GLY A 187 -1.24 -6.12 -10.39
N LEU A 188 -0.12 -5.59 -9.92
CA LEU A 188 0.09 -5.27 -8.52
C LEU A 188 0.53 -3.81 -8.38
N ALA A 189 -0.16 -3.08 -7.50
CA ALA A 189 0.13 -1.70 -7.18
C ALA A 189 0.47 -1.54 -5.70
N TRP A 190 1.23 -0.49 -5.40
CA TRP A 190 1.50 -0.04 -4.05
C TRP A 190 0.89 1.35 -3.86
N THR A 191 0.28 1.57 -2.69
CA THR A 191 -0.33 2.83 -2.29
C THR A 191 0.06 3.19 -0.87
N SER A 192 -0.22 4.41 -0.43
CA SER A 192 0.02 4.85 0.95
C SER A 192 -0.70 4.00 2.02
N VAL A 193 -1.71 3.22 1.61
CA VAL A 193 -2.46 2.33 2.50
C VAL A 193 -2.02 0.86 2.38
N GLY A 194 -1.02 0.56 1.57
CA GLY A 194 -0.46 -0.78 1.35
C GLY A 194 -0.57 -1.25 -0.09
N GLY A 195 -0.29 -2.54 -0.32
CA GLY A 195 -0.43 -3.16 -1.63
C GLY A 195 -1.88 -3.44 -1.99
N THR A 196 -2.19 -3.37 -3.29
CA THR A 196 -3.47 -3.73 -3.88
C THR A 196 -3.28 -4.42 -5.22
N THR A 197 -4.26 -5.18 -5.65
CA THR A 197 -4.33 -5.68 -7.03
C THR A 197 -4.84 -4.58 -7.96
N LEU A 198 -4.51 -4.69 -9.22
CA LEU A 198 -4.88 -3.77 -10.27
C LEU A 198 -5.25 -4.57 -11.52
N GLU A 199 -6.52 -4.63 -11.86
CA GLU A 199 -6.94 -5.27 -13.09
C GLU A 199 -6.69 -4.37 -14.30
N VAL A 200 -6.23 -4.96 -15.38
CA VAL A 200 -6.07 -4.33 -16.69
C VAL A 200 -6.91 -5.09 -17.69
N GLU A 201 -7.91 -4.43 -18.23
CA GLU A 201 -8.81 -4.96 -19.24
C GLU A 201 -8.45 -4.38 -20.61
N VAL A 202 -8.36 -5.20 -21.60
CA VAL A 202 -8.11 -4.78 -22.99
C VAL A 202 -9.15 -5.39 -23.92
N ASN A 203 -9.81 -4.52 -24.66
CA ASN A 203 -10.69 -4.91 -25.76
C ASN A 203 -10.08 -4.50 -27.10
N VAL A 204 -10.21 -5.36 -28.09
CA VAL A 204 -9.70 -5.14 -29.45
C VAL A 204 -10.83 -5.38 -30.44
N VAL A 205 -11.11 -4.41 -31.29
CA VAL A 205 -12.13 -4.48 -32.33
C VAL A 205 -11.54 -4.03 -33.67
N ASP A 206 -12.18 -4.40 -34.78
CA ASP A 206 -11.83 -3.86 -36.08
C ASP A 206 -12.08 -2.35 -36.13
N GLY A 207 -11.12 -1.60 -36.63
CA GLY A 207 -11.19 -0.15 -36.57
C GLY A 207 -10.15 0.54 -37.43
N THR A 208 -9.71 1.71 -36.97
CA THR A 208 -8.83 2.63 -37.72
C THR A 208 -7.48 2.89 -37.03
N GLY A 209 -7.18 2.13 -35.99
CA GLY A 209 -5.95 2.25 -35.22
C GLY A 209 -6.04 3.20 -34.02
N LYS A 210 -7.25 3.39 -33.48
CA LYS A 210 -7.46 4.16 -32.26
C LYS A 210 -6.92 3.41 -31.04
N LEU A 211 -6.23 4.15 -30.17
CA LEU A 211 -5.85 3.68 -28.83
C LEU A 211 -6.63 4.52 -27.80
N GLU A 212 -7.56 3.88 -27.12
CA GLU A 212 -8.40 4.50 -26.10
C GLU A 212 -7.97 4.06 -24.72
N LEU A 213 -7.87 5.03 -23.79
CA LEU A 213 -7.40 4.80 -22.42
C LEU A 213 -8.44 5.33 -21.46
N THR A 214 -8.92 4.49 -20.54
CA THR A 214 -9.88 4.87 -19.51
C THR A 214 -9.53 4.29 -18.15
N GLY A 215 -10.04 4.86 -17.06
CA GLY A 215 -9.81 4.39 -15.69
C GLY A 215 -9.05 5.38 -14.80
N ASN A 216 -9.13 6.69 -15.10
CA ASN A 216 -8.51 7.77 -14.32
C ASN A 216 -6.99 7.62 -14.19
N LEU A 217 -6.32 7.51 -15.36
CA LEU A 217 -4.89 7.26 -15.46
C LEU A 217 -4.09 8.56 -15.40
N GLY A 218 -3.06 8.59 -14.57
CA GLY A 218 -2.02 9.61 -14.59
C GLY A 218 -1.12 9.50 -15.82
N ASP A 219 -0.25 10.49 -16.00
CA ASP A 219 0.53 10.59 -17.23
C ASP A 219 1.59 9.50 -17.35
N VAL A 220 2.22 9.08 -16.24
CA VAL A 220 3.21 7.98 -16.24
C VAL A 220 2.55 6.66 -16.64
N MET A 221 1.32 6.40 -16.18
CA MET A 221 0.58 5.21 -16.56
C MET A 221 0.23 5.21 -18.05
N LYS A 222 -0.17 6.37 -18.61
CA LYS A 222 -0.43 6.54 -20.06
C LYS A 222 0.84 6.29 -20.88
N GLU A 223 1.98 6.84 -20.44
CA GLU A 223 3.28 6.58 -21.09
C GLU A 223 3.63 5.09 -21.08
N SER A 224 3.32 4.36 -20.02
CA SER A 224 3.51 2.91 -19.93
C SER A 224 2.70 2.16 -20.99
N VAL A 225 1.46 2.60 -21.29
CA VAL A 225 0.65 2.03 -22.38
C VAL A 225 1.31 2.29 -23.75
N PHE A 226 1.79 3.51 -23.99
CA PHE A 226 2.49 3.84 -25.24
C PHE A 226 3.80 3.07 -25.41
N ALA A 227 4.57 2.87 -24.32
CA ALA A 227 5.78 2.06 -24.34
C ALA A 227 5.46 0.59 -24.66
N ALA A 228 4.45 0.01 -24.03
CA ALA A 228 3.98 -1.33 -24.32
C ALA A 228 3.54 -1.49 -25.79
N MET A 229 2.72 -0.58 -26.30
CA MET A 229 2.31 -0.58 -27.71
C MET A 229 3.50 -0.47 -28.67
N SER A 230 4.48 0.37 -28.36
CA SER A 230 5.69 0.52 -29.17
C SER A 230 6.48 -0.79 -29.25
N TYR A 231 6.63 -1.47 -28.11
CA TYR A 231 7.27 -2.77 -28.03
C TYR A 231 6.51 -3.83 -28.83
N ILE A 232 5.20 -3.97 -28.62
CA ILE A 232 4.36 -4.95 -29.32
C ILE A 232 4.43 -4.75 -30.83
N ARG A 233 4.37 -3.51 -31.32
CA ARG A 233 4.52 -3.19 -32.75
C ARG A 233 5.87 -3.63 -33.30
N SER A 234 6.96 -3.44 -32.55
CA SER A 234 8.31 -3.87 -32.97
C SER A 234 8.46 -5.38 -33.02
N ARG A 235 7.62 -6.14 -32.31
CA ARG A 235 7.63 -7.60 -32.20
C ARG A 235 6.42 -8.27 -32.86
N ALA A 236 5.62 -7.54 -33.64
CA ALA A 236 4.39 -8.04 -34.23
C ALA A 236 4.54 -9.38 -34.91
N LYS A 237 5.58 -9.55 -35.74
CA LYS A 237 5.88 -10.81 -36.46
C LYS A 237 6.16 -11.99 -35.52
N GLU A 238 6.92 -11.75 -34.42
CA GLU A 238 7.25 -12.79 -33.44
C GLU A 238 6.01 -13.22 -32.63
N LEU A 239 5.07 -12.28 -32.44
CA LEU A 239 3.81 -12.50 -31.72
C LEU A 239 2.72 -13.12 -32.64
N GLY A 240 3.01 -13.31 -33.93
CA GLY A 240 2.05 -13.81 -34.90
C GLY A 240 0.98 -12.79 -35.30
N LEU A 241 1.26 -11.49 -35.14
CA LEU A 241 0.36 -10.40 -35.50
C LEU A 241 0.67 -9.86 -36.90
N GLU A 242 -0.34 -9.35 -37.58
CA GLU A 242 -0.13 -8.62 -38.85
C GLU A 242 0.75 -7.38 -38.58
N PRO A 243 1.71 -7.07 -39.48
CA PRO A 243 2.62 -5.93 -39.28
C PRO A 243 1.92 -4.58 -39.17
N ASP A 244 0.73 -4.44 -39.73
CA ASP A 244 -0.09 -3.24 -39.76
C ASP A 244 -1.34 -3.30 -38.85
N PHE A 245 -1.38 -4.27 -37.90
CA PHE A 245 -2.50 -4.46 -36.98
C PHE A 245 -2.93 -3.16 -36.30
N TYR A 246 -1.96 -2.31 -35.95
CA TYR A 246 -2.17 -1.04 -35.28
C TYR A 246 -2.89 0.02 -36.13
N ARG A 247 -3.12 -0.26 -37.43
CA ARG A 247 -3.93 0.60 -38.35
C ARG A 247 -5.31 0.05 -38.58
N LYS A 248 -5.53 -1.25 -38.30
CA LYS A 248 -6.75 -2.00 -38.59
C LYS A 248 -7.55 -2.34 -37.34
N LYS A 249 -6.96 -2.22 -36.17
CA LYS A 249 -7.58 -2.54 -34.87
C LYS A 249 -7.63 -1.33 -33.99
N ASP A 250 -8.80 -1.05 -33.45
CA ASP A 250 -8.95 -0.14 -32.33
C ASP A 250 -8.75 -0.91 -31.03
N ILE A 251 -7.93 -0.35 -30.11
CA ILE A 251 -7.53 -0.99 -28.87
C ILE A 251 -7.97 -0.10 -27.73
N HIS A 252 -8.80 -0.63 -26.84
CA HIS A 252 -9.24 0.07 -25.63
C HIS A 252 -8.61 -0.60 -24.42
N VAL A 253 -7.81 0.15 -23.68
CA VAL A 253 -7.21 -0.26 -22.39
C VAL A 253 -7.99 0.40 -21.28
N HIS A 254 -8.58 -0.40 -20.43
CA HIS A 254 -9.40 0.05 -19.32
C HIS A 254 -8.82 -0.45 -17.99
N PHE A 255 -8.85 0.44 -16.99
CA PHE A 255 -8.55 0.10 -15.60
C PHE A 255 -9.81 0.30 -14.78
N PRO A 256 -10.43 -0.76 -14.26
CA PRO A 256 -11.62 -0.67 -13.40
C PRO A 256 -11.41 0.25 -12.19
N GLU A 257 -12.50 0.60 -11.49
CA GLU A 257 -12.50 1.54 -10.37
C GLU A 257 -12.03 2.96 -10.75
N GLY A 258 -12.64 3.56 -11.75
CA GLY A 258 -12.29 4.89 -12.28
C GLY A 258 -12.36 6.04 -11.27
N ALA A 259 -12.98 5.86 -10.11
CA ALA A 259 -12.97 6.84 -9.02
C ALA A 259 -11.61 6.97 -8.32
N VAL A 260 -10.76 5.93 -8.42
CA VAL A 260 -9.43 5.91 -7.79
C VAL A 260 -8.38 6.31 -8.83
N PRO A 261 -7.63 7.42 -8.63
CA PRO A 261 -6.53 7.78 -9.51
C PRO A 261 -5.46 6.68 -9.52
N LYS A 262 -4.95 6.35 -10.71
CA LYS A 262 -3.91 5.35 -10.92
C LYS A 262 -2.76 5.94 -11.68
N ASP A 263 -1.56 5.86 -11.11
CA ASP A 263 -0.35 6.34 -11.77
C ASP A 263 0.86 5.48 -11.40
N GLY A 264 1.91 5.57 -12.23
CA GLY A 264 3.16 4.88 -12.02
C GLY A 264 3.52 3.89 -13.14
N PRO A 265 4.81 3.54 -13.28
CA PRO A 265 5.32 2.74 -14.40
C PRO A 265 5.19 1.22 -14.17
N SER A 266 4.95 0.77 -12.93
CA SER A 266 5.06 -0.65 -12.54
C SER A 266 3.98 -1.58 -13.12
N ALA A 267 2.94 -1.03 -13.78
CA ALA A 267 1.94 -1.79 -14.53
C ALA A 267 2.35 -2.10 -15.98
N GLY A 268 3.50 -1.66 -16.44
CA GLY A 268 3.91 -1.74 -17.83
C GLY A 268 3.87 -3.17 -18.41
N ILE A 269 4.39 -4.18 -17.69
CA ILE A 269 4.34 -5.56 -18.13
C ILE A 269 2.92 -6.13 -18.11
N THR A 270 2.09 -5.73 -17.14
CA THR A 270 0.68 -6.11 -17.04
C THR A 270 -0.10 -5.62 -18.26
N ILE A 271 0.07 -4.34 -18.60
CA ILE A 271 -0.52 -3.69 -19.76
C ILE A 271 -0.08 -4.40 -21.07
N CYS A 272 1.22 -4.63 -21.20
CA CYS A 272 1.78 -5.31 -22.38
C CYS A 272 1.18 -6.71 -22.55
N THR A 273 1.10 -7.48 -21.47
CA THR A 273 0.52 -8.83 -21.48
C THR A 273 -0.95 -8.80 -21.81
N ALA A 274 -1.72 -7.86 -21.27
CA ALA A 274 -3.15 -7.71 -21.55
C ALA A 274 -3.41 -7.38 -23.04
N ILE A 275 -2.63 -6.45 -23.61
CA ILE A 275 -2.73 -6.09 -25.03
C ILE A 275 -2.35 -7.29 -25.93
N VAL A 276 -1.26 -8.00 -25.62
CA VAL A 276 -0.84 -9.19 -26.38
C VAL A 276 -1.90 -10.29 -26.28
N SER A 277 -2.44 -10.53 -25.10
CA SER A 277 -3.53 -11.49 -24.89
C SER A 277 -4.74 -11.16 -25.76
N ALA A 278 -5.20 -9.91 -25.73
CA ALA A 278 -6.35 -9.46 -26.52
C ALA A 278 -6.11 -9.57 -28.04
N LEU A 279 -4.92 -9.19 -28.52
CA LEU A 279 -4.55 -9.26 -29.94
C LEU A 279 -4.37 -10.68 -30.45
N THR A 280 -3.91 -11.62 -29.62
CA THR A 280 -3.64 -13.00 -29.99
C THR A 280 -4.77 -13.97 -29.68
N GLY A 281 -5.79 -13.52 -28.93
CA GLY A 281 -6.88 -14.38 -28.44
C GLY A 281 -6.44 -15.42 -27.40
N ARG A 282 -5.27 -15.28 -26.77
CA ARG A 282 -4.74 -16.22 -25.77
C ARG A 282 -5.14 -15.79 -24.38
N PRO A 283 -5.85 -16.64 -23.61
CA PRO A 283 -6.26 -16.29 -22.26
C PRO A 283 -5.07 -16.21 -21.32
N VAL A 284 -5.16 -15.32 -20.33
CA VAL A 284 -4.21 -15.22 -19.23
C VAL A 284 -4.78 -15.95 -18.02
N ARG A 285 -3.93 -16.67 -17.32
CA ARG A 285 -4.32 -17.41 -16.11
C ARG A 285 -4.73 -16.43 -15.00
N ARG A 286 -5.88 -16.69 -14.40
CA ARG A 286 -6.45 -15.88 -13.31
C ARG A 286 -5.62 -15.89 -12.02
N ASP A 287 -4.86 -16.97 -11.79
CA ASP A 287 -4.05 -17.16 -10.58
C ASP A 287 -2.64 -16.60 -10.72
N ILE A 288 -2.37 -15.79 -11.76
CA ILE A 288 -1.10 -15.10 -11.98
C ILE A 288 -1.32 -13.59 -11.85
N ALA A 289 -0.46 -12.94 -11.08
CA ALA A 289 -0.31 -11.49 -11.11
C ALA A 289 1.12 -11.11 -11.50
N MET A 290 1.29 -9.89 -11.97
CA MET A 290 2.60 -9.41 -12.39
C MET A 290 2.81 -7.93 -12.07
N THR A 291 4.08 -7.54 -11.97
CA THR A 291 4.49 -6.15 -11.81
C THR A 291 5.83 -5.93 -12.49
N GLY A 292 6.02 -4.79 -13.10
CA GLY A 292 7.27 -4.43 -13.79
C GLY A 292 7.05 -3.25 -14.73
N GLU A 293 8.00 -2.35 -14.78
CA GLU A 293 8.06 -1.31 -15.79
C GLU A 293 8.57 -1.91 -17.10
N ILE A 294 7.96 -1.58 -18.24
CA ILE A 294 8.40 -2.03 -19.55
C ILE A 294 9.05 -0.90 -20.33
N SER A 295 10.23 -1.14 -20.87
CA SER A 295 10.87 -0.22 -21.82
C SER A 295 10.39 -0.52 -23.25
N ILE A 296 10.53 0.45 -24.15
CA ILE A 296 10.20 0.30 -25.59
C ILE A 296 11.03 -0.81 -26.28
N ARG A 297 12.08 -1.31 -25.65
CA ARG A 297 12.91 -2.44 -26.13
C ARG A 297 12.52 -3.77 -25.47
N GLY A 298 11.49 -3.80 -24.61
CA GLY A 298 11.02 -5.00 -23.91
C GLY A 298 11.83 -5.39 -22.68
N ARG A 299 12.69 -4.50 -22.16
CA ARG A 299 13.34 -4.75 -20.87
C ARG A 299 12.33 -4.50 -19.76
N VAL A 300 12.28 -5.41 -18.79
CA VAL A 300 11.47 -5.25 -17.59
C VAL A 300 12.37 -4.67 -16.48
N LEU A 301 12.03 -3.49 -16.01
CA LEU A 301 12.81 -2.73 -15.03
C LEU A 301 12.27 -2.97 -13.62
N ALA A 302 13.15 -2.75 -12.61
CA ALA A 302 12.83 -2.91 -11.21
C ALA A 302 11.69 -1.98 -10.74
N ILE A 303 10.97 -2.45 -9.73
CA ILE A 303 9.86 -1.74 -9.10
C ILE A 303 10.08 -1.61 -7.59
N GLY A 304 9.36 -0.68 -6.96
CA GLY A 304 9.29 -0.56 -5.51
C GLY A 304 8.09 -1.28 -4.90
N GLY A 305 8.12 -1.46 -3.56
CA GLY A 305 7.00 -2.01 -2.79
C GLY A 305 6.70 -3.48 -3.07
N LEU A 306 7.73 -4.31 -3.31
CA LEU A 306 7.55 -5.72 -3.63
C LEU A 306 6.88 -6.48 -2.47
N LYS A 307 7.24 -6.17 -1.22
CA LYS A 307 6.64 -6.75 -0.01
C LYS A 307 5.12 -6.54 0.01
N GLU A 308 4.69 -5.31 -0.15
CA GLU A 308 3.27 -4.94 -0.11
C GLU A 308 2.50 -5.53 -1.31
N LYS A 309 3.10 -5.54 -2.49
CA LYS A 309 2.52 -6.11 -3.71
C LYS A 309 2.30 -7.61 -3.59
N THR A 310 3.27 -8.34 -3.09
CA THR A 310 3.16 -9.81 -2.92
C THR A 310 2.14 -10.19 -1.84
N MET A 311 2.02 -9.37 -0.79
CA MET A 311 0.95 -9.55 0.20
C MET A 311 -0.44 -9.29 -0.38
N ALA A 312 -0.59 -8.29 -1.24
CA ALA A 312 -1.85 -8.06 -1.93
C ALA A 312 -2.20 -9.25 -2.85
N ALA A 313 -1.22 -9.77 -3.57
CA ALA A 313 -1.40 -10.97 -4.40
C ALA A 313 -1.89 -12.16 -3.56
N LEU A 314 -1.28 -12.41 -2.39
CA LEU A 314 -1.71 -13.47 -1.48
C LEU A 314 -3.16 -13.29 -1.01
N ARG A 315 -3.53 -12.07 -0.58
CA ARG A 315 -4.91 -11.75 -0.16
C ARG A 315 -5.93 -11.97 -1.26
N HIS A 316 -5.55 -11.67 -2.50
CA HIS A 316 -6.40 -11.86 -3.68
C HIS A 316 -6.47 -13.34 -4.14
N GLY A 317 -5.69 -14.25 -3.52
CA GLY A 317 -5.66 -15.67 -3.86
C GLY A 317 -4.78 -16.00 -5.06
N VAL A 318 -3.94 -15.07 -5.51
CA VAL A 318 -2.94 -15.29 -6.57
C VAL A 318 -1.90 -16.31 -6.09
N LYS A 319 -1.56 -17.26 -6.97
CA LYS A 319 -0.60 -18.34 -6.68
C LYS A 319 0.79 -18.07 -7.25
N THR A 320 0.87 -17.29 -8.30
CA THR A 320 2.14 -17.00 -8.98
C THR A 320 2.28 -15.51 -9.22
N VAL A 321 3.37 -14.94 -8.77
CA VAL A 321 3.70 -13.53 -8.99
C VAL A 321 4.93 -13.44 -9.91
N ILE A 322 4.79 -12.77 -11.04
CA ILE A 322 5.89 -12.48 -11.97
C ILE A 322 6.48 -11.13 -11.62
N ILE A 323 7.77 -11.12 -11.32
CA ILE A 323 8.54 -9.92 -10.90
C ILE A 323 9.72 -9.68 -11.83
N PRO A 324 10.26 -8.44 -11.88
CA PRO A 324 11.50 -8.16 -12.59
C PRO A 324 12.68 -8.91 -11.97
N ALA A 325 13.58 -9.43 -12.79
CA ALA A 325 14.79 -10.11 -12.30
C ALA A 325 15.65 -9.20 -11.39
N ALA A 326 15.66 -7.90 -11.64
CA ALA A 326 16.38 -6.92 -10.82
C ALA A 326 15.83 -6.78 -9.37
N ASN A 327 14.60 -7.28 -9.11
CA ASN A 327 14.01 -7.34 -7.77
C ASN A 327 14.30 -8.66 -7.03
N GLU A 328 15.14 -9.54 -7.56
CA GLU A 328 15.51 -10.79 -6.87
C GLU A 328 16.09 -10.54 -5.47
N LYS A 329 16.87 -9.48 -5.31
CA LYS A 329 17.43 -9.05 -4.02
C LYS A 329 16.34 -8.72 -2.99
N ASP A 330 15.21 -8.19 -3.43
CA ASP A 330 14.10 -7.74 -2.57
C ASP A 330 13.26 -8.92 -2.08
N LEU A 331 13.47 -10.13 -2.61
CA LEU A 331 12.84 -11.35 -2.12
C LEU A 331 13.18 -11.62 -0.65
N ALA A 332 14.32 -11.14 -0.16
CA ALA A 332 14.71 -11.27 1.23
C ALA A 332 13.73 -10.57 2.20
N GLU A 333 13.07 -9.51 1.75
CA GLU A 333 12.15 -8.70 2.54
C GLU A 333 10.71 -9.24 2.54
N ILE A 334 10.42 -10.21 1.66
CA ILE A 334 9.07 -10.81 1.59
C ILE A 334 8.83 -11.69 2.81
N ASP A 335 7.66 -11.51 3.43
CA ASP A 335 7.24 -12.28 4.59
C ASP A 335 7.23 -13.79 4.30
N GLN A 336 7.62 -14.57 5.32
CA GLN A 336 7.69 -16.04 5.22
C GLN A 336 6.33 -16.66 4.89
N THR A 337 5.23 -16.06 5.36
CA THR A 337 3.85 -16.51 5.07
C THR A 337 3.54 -16.41 3.58
N VAL A 338 4.01 -15.33 2.93
CA VAL A 338 3.83 -15.13 1.48
C VAL A 338 4.69 -16.10 0.68
N ARG A 339 5.93 -16.36 1.15
CA ARG A 339 6.85 -17.28 0.46
C ARG A 339 6.38 -18.74 0.50
N ASN A 340 5.66 -19.14 1.56
CA ASN A 340 5.19 -20.49 1.77
C ASN A 340 3.82 -20.77 1.13
N ALA A 341 3.15 -19.75 0.60
CA ALA A 341 1.84 -19.84 -0.03
C ALA A 341 1.93 -19.91 -1.55
#